data_96ccf229ea1538c0d5518069926b39a3
#
_entry.id   96ccf229ea1538c0d5518069926b39a3
#
_cell.length_a   1.000
_cell.length_b   1.000
_cell.length_c   1.000
_cell.angle_alpha   90.00
_cell.angle_beta   90.00
_cell.angle_gamma   90.00
#
_symmetry.space_group_name_H-M   'P 1'
#
loop_
_entity.id
_entity.type
_entity.pdbx_description
1 polymer ?
#
loop_
_entity_poly.entity_id
_entity_poly.type
_entity_poly.pdbx_seq_one_letter_code
_entity_poly.pdbx_strand_id
1 'polypeptide(L)'
;MKILQIDYLIREKDFGYSEKLDQIVNEIKTAIYSIHWPKDNTTFTLYPQKKGNGVVPIKKSFLNYLSQHEWLLEHRMAIASRQRPGAVDAVKVLPDGRSFAVEWETGNISSSHRALNKMAVGLLDGILAG
;
A
#
# COMPACT_ATOMS: atom_id res chain seq x y z
N MET A 1 -8.31 5.52 -11.51
CA MET A 1 -9.02 5.80 -10.22
C MET A 1 -8.73 7.23 -9.79
N LYS A 2 -9.54 7.84 -8.91
CA LYS A 2 -9.32 9.20 -8.39
C LYS A 2 -9.12 9.15 -6.88
N ILE A 3 -8.09 9.82 -6.37
CA ILE A 3 -7.90 10.01 -4.92
C ILE A 3 -8.84 11.13 -4.47
N LEU A 4 -9.64 10.86 -3.46
CA LEU A 4 -10.57 11.83 -2.87
C LEU A 4 -9.97 12.52 -1.65
N GLN A 5 -9.20 11.79 -0.85
CA GLN A 5 -8.62 12.28 0.40
C GLN A 5 -7.32 11.54 0.71
N ILE A 6 -6.39 12.22 1.36
CA ILE A 6 -5.17 11.65 1.92
C ILE A 6 -5.05 12.16 3.35
N ASP A 7 -5.00 11.23 4.31
CA ASP A 7 -4.81 11.53 5.72
C ASP A 7 -3.44 11.02 6.17
N TYR A 8 -2.71 11.84 6.88
CA TYR A 8 -1.42 11.49 7.50
C TYR A 8 -1.65 11.30 8.99
N LEU A 9 -1.59 10.05 9.46
CA LEU A 9 -1.77 9.72 10.87
C LEU A 9 -0.50 9.99 11.69
N ILE A 10 0.66 9.72 11.10
CA ILE A 10 1.97 9.99 11.69
C ILE A 10 2.80 10.71 10.62
N ARG A 11 3.30 11.86 10.96
CA ARG A 11 4.17 12.65 10.10
C ARG A 11 5.37 13.11 10.93
N GLU A 12 6.36 12.26 11.03
CA GLU A 12 7.60 12.67 11.66
C GLU A 12 8.37 13.63 10.75
N LYS A 13 8.68 14.78 11.31
CA LYS A 13 9.50 15.79 10.63
C LYS A 13 10.95 15.35 10.43
N ASP A 14 11.37 14.30 11.15
CA ASP A 14 12.77 13.87 11.27
C ASP A 14 13.13 12.62 10.48
N PHE A 15 12.31 12.20 9.52
CA PHE A 15 12.66 11.03 8.70
C PHE A 15 13.92 11.24 7.84
N GLY A 16 14.50 12.43 7.78
CA GLY A 16 15.72 12.70 7.01
C GLY A 16 15.65 12.36 5.51
N TYR A 17 14.45 12.04 5.03
CA TYR A 17 14.15 11.43 3.74
C TYR A 17 13.08 12.20 2.97
N SER A 18 12.99 13.51 3.14
CA SER A 18 11.89 14.28 2.55
C SER A 18 11.73 14.01 1.05
N GLU A 19 12.81 14.03 0.28
CA GLU A 19 12.78 13.76 -1.17
C GLU A 19 12.41 12.30 -1.48
N LYS A 20 12.94 11.35 -0.70
CA LYS A 20 12.65 9.92 -0.91
C LYS A 20 11.22 9.57 -0.52
N LEU A 21 10.71 10.17 0.54
CA LEU A 21 9.32 10.01 0.95
C LEU A 21 8.37 10.58 -0.10
N ASP A 22 8.67 11.76 -0.63
CA ASP A 22 7.87 12.37 -1.70
C ASP A 22 7.88 11.51 -2.97
N GLN A 23 9.02 10.91 -3.32
CA GLN A 23 9.12 9.96 -4.42
C GLN A 23 8.22 8.76 -4.18
N ILE A 24 8.28 8.13 -3.00
CA ILE A 24 7.45 6.97 -2.62
C ILE A 24 5.96 7.32 -2.68
N VAL A 25 5.57 8.44 -2.10
CA VAL A 25 4.18 8.90 -2.12
C VAL A 25 3.71 9.16 -3.56
N ASN A 26 4.57 9.71 -4.41
CA ASN A 26 4.26 9.94 -5.82
C ASN A 26 4.12 8.63 -6.60
N GLU A 27 4.96 7.63 -6.34
CA GLU A 27 4.83 6.29 -6.93
C GLU A 27 3.48 5.65 -6.56
N ILE A 28 3.10 5.72 -5.28
CA ILE A 28 1.80 5.19 -4.81
C ILE A 28 0.64 5.93 -5.47
N LYS A 29 0.68 7.27 -5.53
CA LYS A 29 -0.35 8.07 -6.20
C LYS A 29 -0.47 7.71 -7.68
N THR A 30 0.65 7.56 -8.37
CA THR A 30 0.67 7.20 -9.78
C THR A 30 0.12 5.79 -9.99
N ALA A 31 0.48 4.85 -9.12
CA ALA A 31 -0.11 3.51 -9.12
C ALA A 31 -1.64 3.55 -8.97
N ILE A 32 -2.18 4.38 -8.08
CA ILE A 32 -3.62 4.56 -7.90
C ILE A 32 -4.26 5.18 -9.15
N TYR A 33 -3.66 6.22 -9.72
CA TYR A 33 -4.20 6.88 -10.92
C TYR A 33 -4.17 5.98 -12.15
N SER A 34 -3.24 5.02 -12.22
CA SER A 34 -3.16 4.06 -13.32
C SER A 34 -4.25 2.99 -13.29
N ILE A 35 -5.03 2.89 -12.21
CA ILE A 35 -6.09 1.89 -12.09
C ILE A 35 -7.29 2.30 -12.93
N HIS A 36 -7.63 1.45 -13.90
CA HIS A 36 -8.84 1.52 -14.71
C HIS A 36 -9.75 0.33 -14.39
N TRP A 37 -11.05 0.58 -14.37
CA TRP A 37 -12.04 -0.48 -14.17
C TRP A 37 -13.35 -0.14 -14.90
N PRO A 38 -13.94 -1.06 -15.66
CA PRO A 38 -13.38 -2.36 -16.06
C PRO A 38 -12.03 -2.25 -16.76
N LYS A 39 -11.31 -3.37 -16.89
CA LYS A 39 -9.92 -3.42 -17.34
C LYS A 39 -9.66 -2.70 -18.69
N ASP A 40 -10.62 -2.74 -19.59
CA ASP A 40 -10.50 -2.15 -20.93
C ASP A 40 -11.08 -0.73 -21.01
N ASN A 41 -11.41 -0.13 -19.89
CA ASN A 41 -11.96 1.22 -19.80
C ASN A 41 -10.87 2.25 -19.55
N THR A 42 -11.05 3.46 -20.05
CA THR A 42 -10.15 4.60 -19.78
C THR A 42 -10.47 5.29 -18.45
N THR A 43 -11.58 4.92 -17.82
CA THR A 43 -12.07 5.49 -16.55
C THR A 43 -12.20 4.40 -15.49
N PHE A 44 -12.37 4.83 -14.25
CA PHE A 44 -12.66 3.93 -13.13
C PHE A 44 -14.14 4.04 -12.76
N THR A 45 -14.88 2.95 -12.96
CA THR A 45 -16.32 2.87 -12.68
C THR A 45 -16.63 1.68 -11.77
N LEU A 46 -17.30 1.92 -10.65
CA LEU A 46 -17.83 0.86 -9.80
C LEU A 46 -19.30 0.60 -10.16
N TYR A 47 -19.64 -0.66 -10.30
CA TYR A 47 -20.99 -1.10 -10.57
C TYR A 47 -21.70 -1.46 -9.25
N PRO A 48 -22.91 -0.98 -9.00
CA PRO A 48 -23.65 -1.24 -7.76
C PRO A 48 -24.16 -2.67 -7.65
N GLN A 49 -24.12 -3.43 -8.73
CA GLN A 49 -24.61 -4.81 -8.76
C GLN A 49 -23.71 -5.74 -7.96
N LYS A 50 -24.32 -6.70 -7.27
CA LYS A 50 -23.61 -7.75 -6.57
C LYS A 50 -22.70 -8.51 -7.54
N LYS A 51 -21.40 -8.63 -7.23
CA LYS A 51 -20.35 -9.21 -8.08
C LYS A 51 -20.02 -8.42 -9.37
N GLY A 52 -20.51 -7.19 -9.51
CA GLY A 52 -20.19 -6.32 -10.65
C GLY A 52 -18.75 -5.81 -10.66
N ASN A 53 -18.06 -5.87 -9.52
CA ASN A 53 -16.69 -5.40 -9.38
C ASN A 53 -15.79 -6.49 -8.82
N GLY A 54 -14.56 -6.54 -9.31
CA GLY A 54 -13.54 -7.47 -8.83
C GLY A 54 -12.48 -6.76 -8.00
N VAL A 55 -12.37 -7.09 -6.71
CA VAL A 55 -11.29 -6.57 -5.85
C VAL A 55 -9.92 -7.00 -6.37
N VAL A 56 -9.77 -8.29 -6.67
CA VAL A 56 -8.50 -8.86 -7.14
C VAL A 56 -7.98 -8.22 -8.42
N PRO A 57 -8.77 -8.06 -9.50
CA PRO A 57 -8.28 -7.42 -10.72
C PRO A 57 -7.92 -5.95 -10.53
N ILE A 58 -8.65 -5.22 -9.67
CA ILE A 58 -8.35 -3.81 -9.35
C ILE A 58 -7.01 -3.72 -8.60
N LYS A 59 -6.87 -4.49 -7.52
CA LYS A 59 -5.62 -4.58 -6.73
C LYS A 59 -4.44 -4.99 -7.63
N LYS A 60 -4.65 -5.93 -8.55
CA LYS A 60 -3.60 -6.41 -9.45
C LYS A 60 -3.02 -5.29 -10.31
N SER A 61 -3.84 -4.39 -10.82
CA SER A 61 -3.35 -3.25 -11.62
C SER A 61 -2.46 -2.32 -10.79
N PHE A 62 -2.85 -2.03 -9.55
CA PHE A 62 -2.07 -1.27 -8.59
C PHE A 62 -0.71 -1.93 -8.29
N LEU A 63 -0.74 -3.21 -7.92
CA LEU A 63 0.48 -3.96 -7.59
C LEU A 63 1.41 -4.13 -8.79
N ASN A 64 0.88 -4.34 -10.00
CA ASN A 64 1.70 -4.41 -11.21
C ASN A 64 2.49 -3.13 -11.45
N TYR A 65 1.89 -1.97 -11.23
CA TYR A 65 2.62 -0.71 -11.33
C TYR A 65 3.77 -0.64 -10.31
N LEU A 66 3.49 -0.97 -9.05
CA LEU A 66 4.51 -0.94 -7.99
C LEU A 66 5.65 -1.92 -8.26
N SER A 67 5.36 -3.11 -8.78
CA SER A 67 6.41 -4.11 -9.09
C SER A 67 7.39 -3.63 -10.16
N GLN A 68 6.95 -2.78 -11.09
CA GLN A 68 7.82 -2.16 -12.11
C GLN A 68 8.71 -1.06 -11.53
N HIS A 69 8.48 -0.64 -10.29
CA HIS A 69 9.20 0.42 -9.58
C HIS A 69 9.93 -0.12 -8.34
N GLU A 70 10.44 -1.34 -8.41
CA GLU A 70 11.27 -1.98 -7.37
C GLU A 70 10.55 -2.25 -6.04
N TRP A 71 9.21 -2.41 -6.05
CA TRP A 71 8.47 -2.86 -4.90
C TRP A 71 8.39 -4.38 -4.86
N LEU A 72 8.67 -4.96 -3.70
CA LEU A 72 8.49 -6.38 -3.41
C LEU A 72 7.03 -6.65 -3.09
N LEU A 73 6.37 -7.53 -3.85
CA LEU A 73 4.96 -7.86 -3.67
C LEU A 73 4.79 -9.05 -2.72
N GLU A 74 3.67 -9.06 -1.97
CA GLU A 74 3.29 -10.14 -1.05
C GLU A 74 4.47 -10.54 -0.13
N HIS A 75 5.23 -9.54 0.31
CA HIS A 75 6.47 -9.74 1.06
C HIS A 75 6.17 -10.06 2.52
N ARG A 76 6.75 -11.16 3.03
CA ARG A 76 6.59 -11.57 4.42
C ARG A 76 7.55 -10.80 5.31
N MET A 77 7.00 -10.06 6.26
CA MET A 77 7.77 -9.28 7.23
C MET A 77 7.47 -9.77 8.64
N ALA A 78 8.51 -9.92 9.45
CA ALA A 78 8.39 -10.35 10.86
C ALA A 78 7.86 -9.22 11.77
N ILE A 79 6.77 -8.58 11.39
CA ILE A 79 6.08 -7.55 12.16
C ILE A 79 5.06 -8.25 13.06
N ALA A 80 5.07 -7.93 14.34
CA ALA A 80 4.17 -8.45 15.38
C ALA A 80 4.20 -9.98 15.57
N SER A 81 4.71 -10.76 14.63
CA SER A 81 4.86 -12.21 14.75
C SER A 81 6.12 -12.67 14.02
N ARG A 82 7.06 -13.24 14.78
CA ARG A 82 8.28 -13.84 14.22
C ARG A 82 8.06 -15.26 13.71
N GLN A 83 7.08 -15.99 14.24
CA GLN A 83 6.86 -17.39 13.90
C GLN A 83 6.05 -17.57 12.61
N ARG A 84 5.09 -16.70 12.36
CA ARG A 84 4.23 -16.73 11.17
C ARG A 84 3.99 -15.31 10.64
N PRO A 85 5.01 -14.70 10.03
CA PRO A 85 4.86 -13.36 9.50
C PRO A 85 3.80 -13.35 8.39
N GLY A 86 2.83 -12.45 8.52
CA GLY A 86 1.86 -12.17 7.45
C GLY A 86 2.54 -11.45 6.28
N ALA A 87 2.06 -11.70 5.07
CA ALA A 87 2.49 -10.92 3.93
C ALA A 87 1.97 -9.47 4.03
N VAL A 88 2.74 -8.54 3.45
CA VAL A 88 2.36 -7.17 3.17
C VAL A 88 2.19 -7.05 1.66
N ASP A 89 1.18 -6.34 1.21
CA ASP A 89 0.83 -6.28 -0.21
C ASP A 89 1.98 -5.77 -1.09
N ALA A 90 2.65 -4.71 -0.66
CA ALA A 90 3.85 -4.22 -1.31
C ALA A 90 4.81 -3.57 -0.29
N VAL A 91 6.11 -3.75 -0.51
CA VAL A 91 7.17 -3.24 0.36
C VAL A 91 8.28 -2.66 -0.50
N LYS A 92 8.76 -1.47 -0.16
CA LYS A 92 9.97 -0.87 -0.73
C LYS A 92 11.05 -0.79 0.33
N VAL A 93 12.19 -1.41 0.07
CA VAL A 93 13.34 -1.36 0.98
C VAL A 93 14.06 -0.03 0.79
N LEU A 94 14.38 0.63 1.89
CA LEU A 94 15.10 1.90 1.91
C LEU A 94 16.61 1.66 2.07
N PRO A 95 17.45 2.66 1.72
CA PRO A 95 18.90 2.53 1.83
C PRO A 95 19.42 2.27 3.24
N ASP A 96 18.67 2.66 4.28
CA ASP A 96 19.00 2.42 5.69
C ASP A 96 18.58 1.04 6.21
N GLY A 97 18.01 0.20 5.32
CA GLY A 97 17.55 -1.14 5.65
C GLY A 97 16.12 -1.21 6.21
N ARG A 98 15.51 -0.08 6.55
CA ARG A 98 14.08 -0.05 6.88
C ARG A 98 13.23 -0.21 5.63
N SER A 99 11.93 -0.41 5.80
CA SER A 99 11.02 -0.59 4.68
C SER A 99 9.87 0.41 4.73
N PHE A 100 9.39 0.79 3.57
CA PHE A 100 8.09 1.43 3.41
C PHE A 100 7.08 0.37 2.96
N ALA A 101 5.92 0.30 3.63
CA ALA A 101 4.94 -0.76 3.42
C ALA A 101 3.61 -0.21 2.93
N VAL A 102 2.93 -0.95 2.07
CA VAL A 102 1.61 -0.61 1.54
C VAL A 102 0.67 -1.81 1.68
N GLU A 103 -0.52 -1.55 2.22
CA GLU A 103 -1.63 -2.50 2.25
C GLU A 103 -2.82 -1.92 1.48
N TRP A 104 -3.42 -2.72 0.62
CA TRP A 104 -4.62 -2.37 -0.13
C TRP A 104 -5.86 -2.92 0.57
N GLU A 105 -6.67 -2.05 1.13
CA GLU A 105 -7.88 -2.43 1.84
C GLU A 105 -9.14 -1.94 1.12
N THR A 106 -10.17 -2.76 1.10
CA THR A 106 -11.42 -2.51 0.34
C THR A 106 -12.65 -2.31 1.23
N GLY A 107 -12.45 -1.76 2.41
CA GLY A 107 -13.55 -1.36 3.30
C GLY A 107 -14.04 -2.42 4.28
N ASN A 108 -13.33 -3.55 4.41
CA ASN A 108 -13.56 -4.46 5.54
C ASN A 108 -12.88 -3.89 6.80
N ILE A 109 -13.68 -3.43 7.76
CA ILE A 109 -13.20 -2.79 8.98
C ILE A 109 -12.20 -3.68 9.74
N SER A 110 -12.45 -4.97 9.86
CA SER A 110 -11.56 -5.89 10.57
C SER A 110 -10.20 -6.06 9.88
N SER A 111 -10.17 -6.10 8.54
CA SER A 111 -8.92 -6.14 7.77
C SER A 111 -8.15 -4.85 7.91
N SER A 112 -8.82 -3.72 7.75
CA SER A 112 -8.21 -2.39 7.87
C SER A 112 -7.60 -2.17 9.25
N HIS A 113 -8.27 -2.58 10.34
CA HIS A 113 -7.72 -2.50 11.69
C HIS A 113 -6.46 -3.38 11.86
N ARG A 114 -6.46 -4.59 11.29
CA ARG A 114 -5.26 -5.46 11.34
C ARG A 114 -4.10 -4.86 10.58
N ALA A 115 -4.35 -4.31 9.40
CA ALA A 115 -3.34 -3.63 8.61
C ALA A 115 -2.74 -2.44 9.37
N LEU A 116 -3.58 -1.54 9.89
CA LEU A 116 -3.14 -0.38 10.67
C LEU A 116 -2.33 -0.79 11.91
N ASN A 117 -2.79 -1.77 12.68
CA ASN A 117 -2.07 -2.25 13.85
C ASN A 117 -0.71 -2.84 13.49
N LYS A 118 -0.63 -3.62 12.39
CA LYS A 118 0.62 -4.16 11.88
C LYS A 118 1.59 -3.06 11.48
N MET A 119 1.12 -2.02 10.77
CA MET A 119 1.93 -0.86 10.40
C MET A 119 2.43 -0.11 11.64
N ALA A 120 1.55 0.14 12.63
CA ALA A 120 1.92 0.80 13.87
C ALA A 120 3.03 0.03 14.64
N VAL A 121 2.89 -1.29 14.78
CA VAL A 121 3.93 -2.13 15.39
C VAL A 121 5.23 -2.08 14.59
N GLY A 122 5.16 -2.18 13.27
CA GLY A 122 6.35 -2.11 12.41
C GLY A 122 7.10 -0.78 12.53
N LEU A 123 6.38 0.34 12.68
CA LEU A 123 6.96 1.66 12.94
C LEU A 123 7.61 1.73 14.34
N LEU A 124 6.93 1.26 15.38
CA LEU A 124 7.43 1.25 16.75
C LEU A 124 8.66 0.36 16.93
N ASP A 125 8.70 -0.76 16.22
CA ASP A 125 9.85 -1.68 16.21
C ASP A 125 11.01 -1.20 15.31
N GLY A 126 10.85 -0.08 14.60
CA GLY A 126 11.86 0.46 13.68
C GLY A 126 12.09 -0.38 12.42
N ILE A 127 11.19 -1.32 12.12
CA ILE A 127 11.23 -2.16 10.91
C ILE A 127 10.72 -1.37 9.71
N LEU A 128 9.69 -0.57 9.94
CA LEU A 128 9.12 0.32 8.93
C LEU A 128 9.58 1.76 9.14
N ALA A 129 9.67 2.47 8.03
CA ALA A 129 9.84 3.92 7.97
C ALA A 129 8.52 4.63 7.58
N GLY A 130 7.54 3.88 7.08
CA GLY A 130 6.22 4.38 6.70
C GLY A 130 5.37 3.26 6.12
#